data_4bff77a61bccfde6ea6aba3f79b464f5
#
_entry.id   4bff77a61bccfde6ea6aba3f79b464f5
#
_cell.length_a   1.000
_cell.length_b   1.000
_cell.length_c   1.000
_cell.angle_alpha   90.00
_cell.angle_beta   90.00
_cell.angle_gamma   90.00
#
_symmetry.space_group_name_H-M   'P 1'
#
loop_
_entity.id
_entity.type
_entity.pdbx_description
1 polymer ?
#
loop_
_entity_poly.entity_id
_entity_poly.type
_entity_poly.pdbx_seq_one_letter_code
_entity_poly.pdbx_strand_id
1 'polypeptide(L)'
;MNLYICSRMSRLTAALLTLPLLSFECAAQLAVSANDGKVVLVNGVGTVPASPLDDTITIINLGVSPPKVVAELKAPSSVAGPPQNVAVAPDESFALVASTMKLDPADPKKQVPDNRLSVIDLKINPPAVIATLDAGLGATGTAINPAGTLALVANWREGTVSVFTISGNKLTAAGKIDFGDPKSGPASVAFTPDGKTVLVTRDGDHRISILSVDGSNVTDTKRFMTGGYRPYAVQVSPRGDIAVIGNQGANAGDIMPVNVVDLKGKAPRIVSTVDAGQYIEGLAFSDDGNYLAVIPQNGSNLAPSHPFYNDHGLLVVFSVNGTTLTKMGEVKIGQWPQGVAWSRDGKTLLAQSMVDNALAIVSFDGKSLNVTGQVKVTGGPAGIRTAGR
;
A
#
# COMPACT_ATOMS: atom_id res chain seq x y z
N MET A 1 11.33 64.39 -71.01
CA MET A 1 11.44 62.96 -71.10
C MET A 1 11.38 62.44 -69.66
N ASN A 2 10.20 62.23 -69.12
CA ASN A 2 9.97 61.89 -67.69
C ASN A 2 9.68 60.38 -67.57
N LEU A 3 10.52 59.69 -66.81
CA LEU A 3 10.28 58.29 -66.40
C LEU A 3 9.59 58.29 -65.05
N TYR A 4 8.39 57.73 -64.98
CA TYR A 4 7.68 57.37 -63.77
C TYR A 4 8.14 55.98 -63.30
N ILE A 5 8.67 55.87 -62.10
CA ILE A 5 8.94 54.60 -61.44
C ILE A 5 7.76 54.33 -60.48
N CYS A 6 7.00 53.28 -60.78
CA CYS A 6 5.92 52.81 -59.91
C CYS A 6 6.42 51.81 -58.89
N SER A 7 6.47 52.16 -57.57
CA SER A 7 6.82 51.25 -56.51
C SER A 7 5.58 50.44 -56.04
N ARG A 8 5.63 49.13 -56.21
CA ARG A 8 4.65 48.19 -55.62
C ARG A 8 5.07 47.89 -54.17
N MET A 9 4.29 48.36 -53.21
CA MET A 9 4.34 47.89 -51.82
C MET A 9 3.61 46.54 -51.72
N SER A 10 4.37 45.46 -51.50
CA SER A 10 3.82 44.15 -51.12
C SER A 10 3.51 44.16 -49.61
N ARG A 11 2.24 43.98 -49.28
CA ARG A 11 1.78 43.73 -47.91
C ARG A 11 2.09 42.28 -47.53
N LEU A 12 3.02 42.04 -46.65
CA LEU A 12 3.18 40.75 -45.96
C LEU A 12 2.06 40.61 -44.91
N THR A 13 1.16 39.70 -45.12
CA THR A 13 0.17 39.26 -44.13
C THR A 13 0.83 38.18 -43.23
N ALA A 14 1.19 38.54 -42.02
CA ALA A 14 1.66 37.56 -41.04
C ALA A 14 0.46 36.74 -40.53
N ALA A 15 0.41 35.48 -40.92
CA ALA A 15 -0.53 34.52 -40.36
C ALA A 15 0.01 34.04 -38.98
N LEU A 16 -0.63 34.48 -37.92
CA LEU A 16 -0.41 33.88 -36.58
C LEU A 16 -0.98 32.47 -36.61
N LEU A 17 -0.09 31.47 -36.62
CA LEU A 17 -0.45 30.09 -36.27
C LEU A 17 -0.65 30.02 -34.75
N THR A 18 -1.91 29.99 -34.32
CA THR A 18 -2.26 29.57 -32.94
C THR A 18 -2.13 28.06 -32.88
N LEU A 19 -1.02 27.56 -32.30
CA LEU A 19 -0.93 26.16 -31.85
C LEU A 19 -1.94 25.95 -30.73
N PRO A 20 -2.82 24.92 -30.80
CA PRO A 20 -3.62 24.54 -29.65
C PRO A 20 -2.66 24.04 -28.58
N LEU A 21 -2.67 24.68 -27.40
CA LEU A 21 -2.11 24.13 -26.18
C LEU A 21 -2.89 22.83 -25.88
N LEU A 22 -2.33 21.70 -26.29
CA LEU A 22 -2.75 20.41 -25.79
C LEU A 22 -2.45 20.41 -24.28
N SER A 23 -3.46 20.72 -23.48
CA SER A 23 -3.44 20.42 -22.07
C SER A 23 -3.33 18.89 -21.96
N PHE A 24 -2.13 18.39 -21.69
CA PHE A 24 -1.97 17.05 -21.17
C PHE A 24 -2.72 17.04 -19.83
N GLU A 25 -3.95 16.55 -19.84
CA GLU A 25 -4.57 16.11 -18.60
C GLU A 25 -3.64 15.02 -18.05
N CYS A 26 -2.85 15.38 -17.03
CA CYS A 26 -2.10 14.41 -16.27
C CYS A 26 -3.13 13.43 -15.72
N ALA A 27 -3.14 12.19 -16.21
CA ALA A 27 -4.07 11.18 -15.73
C ALA A 27 -4.00 11.14 -14.20
N ALA A 28 -5.15 11.30 -13.56
CA ALA A 28 -5.24 11.37 -12.12
C ALA A 28 -4.62 10.10 -11.52
N GLN A 29 -3.64 10.25 -10.63
CA GLN A 29 -3.14 9.13 -9.84
C GLN A 29 -4.10 8.91 -8.67
N LEU A 30 -4.68 7.72 -8.58
CA LEU A 30 -5.58 7.37 -7.50
C LEU A 30 -4.83 6.64 -6.38
N ALA A 31 -5.04 7.12 -5.16
CA ALA A 31 -4.74 6.37 -3.94
C ALA A 31 -6.06 5.85 -3.37
N VAL A 32 -6.08 4.59 -2.97
CA VAL A 32 -7.24 3.94 -2.34
C VAL A 32 -6.89 3.64 -0.90
N SER A 33 -7.59 4.29 0.05
CA SER A 33 -7.45 4.09 1.49
C SER A 33 -8.61 3.27 2.02
N ALA A 34 -8.32 2.12 2.60
CA ALA A 34 -9.27 1.29 3.32
C ALA A 34 -9.28 1.71 4.81
N ASN A 35 -10.46 1.94 5.38
CA ASN A 35 -10.62 2.50 6.71
C ASN A 35 -11.48 1.56 7.57
N ASP A 36 -11.01 1.27 8.78
CA ASP A 36 -11.72 0.44 9.76
C ASP A 36 -12.59 1.30 10.66
N GLY A 37 -13.90 1.15 10.55
CA GLY A 37 -14.87 1.88 11.37
C GLY A 37 -15.21 1.21 12.70
N LYS A 38 -14.80 -0.06 12.89
CA LYS A 38 -15.22 -0.89 14.01
C LYS A 38 -14.18 -1.03 15.12
N VAL A 39 -12.98 -0.43 14.98
CA VAL A 39 -11.90 -0.53 15.96
C VAL A 39 -11.38 0.85 16.33
N VAL A 40 -11.18 1.07 17.63
CA VAL A 40 -10.49 2.23 18.19
C VAL A 40 -9.37 1.76 19.14
N LEU A 41 -8.35 2.59 19.32
CA LEU A 41 -7.26 2.30 20.26
C LEU A 41 -7.64 2.79 21.66
N VAL A 42 -7.70 1.87 22.62
CA VAL A 42 -7.97 2.21 24.03
C VAL A 42 -6.84 1.61 24.89
N ASN A 43 -6.05 2.46 25.51
CA ASN A 43 -4.93 2.04 26.36
C ASN A 43 -4.01 0.98 25.69
N GLY A 44 -3.67 1.19 24.43
CA GLY A 44 -2.82 0.28 23.67
C GLY A 44 -3.51 -0.99 23.15
N VAL A 45 -4.83 -1.10 23.27
CA VAL A 45 -5.61 -2.26 22.81
C VAL A 45 -6.61 -1.83 21.77
N GLY A 46 -6.58 -2.48 20.60
CA GLY A 46 -7.62 -2.33 19.58
C GLY A 46 -8.94 -2.88 20.11
N THR A 47 -9.93 -2.01 20.27
CA THR A 47 -11.19 -2.29 20.98
C THR A 47 -12.38 -1.93 20.09
N VAL A 48 -13.43 -2.75 20.12
CA VAL A 48 -14.71 -2.42 19.47
C VAL A 48 -15.45 -1.40 20.32
N PRO A 49 -15.72 -0.17 19.80
CA PRO A 49 -16.45 0.86 20.56
C PRO A 49 -17.94 0.48 20.75
N ALA A 50 -18.61 1.16 21.67
CA ALA A 50 -20.03 0.90 21.95
C ALA A 50 -20.94 1.14 20.71
N SER A 51 -20.53 2.03 19.82
CA SER A 51 -21.22 2.34 18.56
C SER A 51 -20.18 2.33 17.42
N PRO A 52 -19.88 1.15 16.87
CA PRO A 52 -18.93 1.05 15.76
C PRO A 52 -19.52 1.73 14.51
N LEU A 53 -18.65 2.35 13.73
CA LEU A 53 -18.98 2.89 12.41
C LEU A 53 -18.90 1.78 11.36
N ASP A 54 -19.48 2.04 10.20
CA ASP A 54 -19.21 1.22 9.01
C ASP A 54 -17.76 1.38 8.55
N ASP A 55 -17.19 0.32 8.02
CA ASP A 55 -15.92 0.41 7.30
C ASP A 55 -16.12 1.18 6.00
N THR A 56 -15.11 1.98 5.62
CA THR A 56 -15.18 2.78 4.39
C THR A 56 -13.92 2.63 3.54
N ILE A 57 -14.07 2.96 2.27
CA ILE A 57 -12.97 3.09 1.31
C ILE A 57 -12.99 4.50 0.77
N THR A 58 -11.90 5.22 0.98
CA THR A 58 -11.73 6.58 0.47
C THR A 58 -10.81 6.57 -0.75
N ILE A 59 -11.29 7.11 -1.85
CA ILE A 59 -10.53 7.27 -3.10
C ILE A 59 -10.03 8.71 -3.16
N ILE A 60 -8.72 8.87 -3.31
CA ILE A 60 -8.02 10.15 -3.23
C ILE A 60 -7.30 10.40 -4.55
N ASN A 61 -7.52 11.54 -5.17
CA ASN A 61 -6.70 12.01 -6.29
C ASN A 61 -5.39 12.57 -5.72
N LEU A 62 -4.31 11.82 -5.90
CA LEU A 62 -2.95 12.15 -5.47
C LEU A 62 -2.17 12.89 -6.58
N GLY A 63 -2.71 12.97 -7.80
CA GLY A 63 -2.14 13.72 -8.91
C GLY A 63 -2.37 15.23 -8.85
N VAL A 64 -3.04 15.73 -7.80
CA VAL A 64 -3.28 17.17 -7.56
C VAL A 64 -2.68 17.60 -6.23
N SER A 65 -2.32 18.87 -6.12
CA SER A 65 -1.77 19.44 -4.88
C SER A 65 -2.69 20.56 -4.36
N PRO A 66 -3.19 20.48 -3.11
CA PRO A 66 -3.10 19.32 -2.23
C PRO A 66 -3.94 18.12 -2.72
N PRO A 67 -3.66 16.88 -2.29
CA PRO A 67 -4.46 15.70 -2.59
C PRO A 67 -5.93 15.89 -2.21
N LYS A 68 -6.87 15.36 -3.02
CA LYS A 68 -8.31 15.55 -2.81
C LYS A 68 -9.06 14.24 -2.78
N VAL A 69 -9.99 14.09 -1.83
CA VAL A 69 -10.97 13.00 -1.84
C VAL A 69 -11.87 13.17 -3.05
N VAL A 70 -12.00 12.13 -3.85
CA VAL A 70 -12.90 12.07 -5.02
C VAL A 70 -14.14 11.23 -4.75
N ALA A 71 -14.04 10.23 -3.86
CA ALA A 71 -15.17 9.43 -3.42
C ALA A 71 -14.89 8.77 -2.06
N GLU A 72 -15.95 8.49 -1.33
CA GLU A 72 -15.94 7.58 -0.18
C GLU A 72 -17.15 6.66 -0.27
N LEU A 73 -16.95 5.36 -0.06
CA LEU A 73 -17.97 4.33 -0.15
C LEU A 73 -17.84 3.32 0.98
N LYS A 74 -18.93 2.64 1.34
CA LYS A 74 -18.95 1.58 2.35
C LYS A 74 -18.45 0.28 1.73
N ALA A 75 -17.43 -0.32 2.32
CA ALA A 75 -16.99 -1.66 2.01
C ALA A 75 -16.21 -2.25 3.20
N PRO A 76 -16.20 -3.58 3.37
CA PRO A 76 -15.46 -4.24 4.43
C PRO A 76 -13.96 -3.90 4.41
N SER A 77 -13.41 -3.60 5.58
CA SER A 77 -11.99 -3.37 5.81
C SER A 77 -11.60 -3.85 7.21
N SER A 78 -10.32 -3.87 7.54
CA SER A 78 -9.85 -4.18 8.89
C SER A 78 -8.45 -3.62 9.12
N VAL A 79 -8.20 -3.11 10.33
CA VAL A 79 -6.87 -2.71 10.79
C VAL A 79 -6.02 -3.92 11.19
N ALA A 80 -6.63 -5.08 11.42
CA ALA A 80 -5.87 -6.30 11.69
C ALA A 80 -5.20 -6.79 10.39
N GLY A 81 -3.91 -7.05 10.45
CA GLY A 81 -3.09 -7.38 9.30
C GLY A 81 -2.27 -6.19 8.78
N PRO A 82 -1.30 -6.41 7.89
CA PRO A 82 -0.49 -5.34 7.33
C PRO A 82 -1.33 -4.36 6.51
N PRO A 83 -0.96 -3.07 6.45
CA PRO A 83 -1.68 -2.04 5.71
C PRO A 83 -1.51 -2.23 4.18
N GLN A 84 -1.49 -3.47 3.74
CA GLN A 84 -1.37 -3.97 2.38
C GLN A 84 -2.61 -4.75 1.96
N ASN A 85 -3.72 -4.58 2.66
CA ASN A 85 -5.03 -5.17 2.35
C ASN A 85 -5.72 -4.51 1.15
N VAL A 86 -5.06 -3.55 0.49
CA VAL A 86 -5.51 -2.87 -0.73
C VAL A 86 -4.57 -3.20 -1.88
N ALA A 87 -5.11 -3.45 -3.07
CA ALA A 87 -4.37 -3.49 -4.32
C ALA A 87 -5.13 -2.69 -5.39
N VAL A 88 -4.42 -1.90 -6.19
CA VAL A 88 -4.99 -1.13 -7.31
C VAL A 88 -4.49 -1.73 -8.60
N ALA A 89 -5.38 -1.95 -9.58
CA ALA A 89 -5.02 -2.45 -10.90
C ALA A 89 -4.02 -1.51 -11.58
N PRO A 90 -3.05 -2.03 -12.39
CA PRO A 90 -2.02 -1.21 -13.03
C PRO A 90 -2.58 -0.08 -13.91
N ASP A 91 -3.76 -0.25 -14.49
CA ASP A 91 -4.48 0.74 -15.32
C ASP A 91 -5.46 1.61 -14.52
N GLU A 92 -5.48 1.45 -13.19
CA GLU A 92 -6.41 2.13 -12.27
C GLU A 92 -7.89 1.88 -12.61
N SER A 93 -8.21 0.73 -13.22
CA SER A 93 -9.59 0.41 -13.57
C SER A 93 -10.41 -0.07 -12.38
N PHE A 94 -9.78 -0.78 -11.45
CA PHE A 94 -10.43 -1.28 -10.23
C PHE A 94 -9.43 -1.38 -9.07
N ALA A 95 -9.97 -1.54 -7.88
CA ALA A 95 -9.21 -1.87 -6.68
C ALA A 95 -9.77 -3.10 -5.98
N LEU A 96 -8.90 -3.81 -5.28
CA LEU A 96 -9.24 -4.92 -4.38
C LEU A 96 -9.02 -4.46 -2.94
N VAL A 97 -9.95 -4.82 -2.06
CA VAL A 97 -9.83 -4.57 -0.61
C VAL A 97 -10.20 -5.84 0.14
N ALA A 98 -9.25 -6.38 0.90
CA ALA A 98 -9.46 -7.52 1.77
C ALA A 98 -9.84 -7.07 3.19
N SER A 99 -10.68 -7.87 3.86
CA SER A 99 -11.08 -7.66 5.25
C SER A 99 -10.65 -8.85 6.11
N THR A 100 -9.79 -8.59 7.09
CA THR A 100 -9.20 -9.63 7.94
C THR A 100 -10.13 -10.04 9.09
N MET A 101 -10.83 -9.06 9.67
CA MET A 101 -11.73 -9.26 10.80
C MET A 101 -13.06 -8.53 10.57
N LYS A 102 -14.14 -9.12 11.08
CA LYS A 102 -15.48 -8.51 11.11
C LYS A 102 -16.05 -8.61 12.53
N LEU A 103 -17.07 -7.80 12.81
CA LEU A 103 -17.84 -8.00 14.05
C LEU A 103 -18.46 -9.39 14.09
N ASP A 104 -18.43 -10.01 15.27
CA ASP A 104 -19.09 -11.28 15.48
C ASP A 104 -20.62 -11.07 15.44
N PRO A 105 -21.35 -11.76 14.54
CA PRO A 105 -22.82 -11.67 14.50
C PRO A 105 -23.51 -12.11 15.80
N ALA A 106 -22.84 -12.97 16.60
CA ALA A 106 -23.38 -13.47 17.88
C ALA A 106 -23.05 -12.53 19.05
N ASP A 107 -21.96 -11.76 18.97
CA ASP A 107 -21.54 -10.79 19.99
C ASP A 107 -20.85 -9.58 19.31
N PRO A 108 -21.59 -8.53 18.95
CA PRO A 108 -21.03 -7.36 18.23
C PRO A 108 -19.94 -6.59 18.99
N LYS A 109 -19.65 -6.96 20.24
CA LYS A 109 -18.51 -6.41 20.98
C LYS A 109 -17.19 -7.12 20.68
N LYS A 110 -17.23 -8.19 19.92
CA LYS A 110 -16.08 -9.02 19.54
C LYS A 110 -15.86 -9.00 18.04
N GLN A 111 -14.69 -9.44 17.64
CA GLN A 111 -14.34 -9.65 16.24
C GLN A 111 -14.05 -11.12 16.00
N VAL A 112 -14.44 -11.59 14.81
CA VAL A 112 -14.11 -12.91 14.27
C VAL A 112 -13.41 -12.78 12.93
N PRO A 113 -12.64 -13.79 12.48
CA PRO A 113 -12.01 -13.74 11.16
C PRO A 113 -13.02 -13.51 10.04
N ASP A 114 -12.66 -12.63 9.11
CA ASP A 114 -13.38 -12.37 7.87
C ASP A 114 -12.66 -13.04 6.68
N ASN A 115 -13.35 -13.21 5.56
CA ASN A 115 -12.82 -13.82 4.34
C ASN A 115 -13.15 -13.00 3.09
N ARG A 116 -13.72 -11.79 3.26
CA ARG A 116 -14.24 -10.99 2.15
C ARG A 116 -13.12 -10.26 1.41
N LEU A 117 -13.21 -10.31 0.08
CA LEU A 117 -12.43 -9.53 -0.87
C LEU A 117 -13.39 -8.70 -1.72
N SER A 118 -13.40 -7.38 -1.54
CA SER A 118 -14.23 -6.45 -2.32
C SER A 118 -13.52 -6.05 -3.61
N VAL A 119 -14.25 -6.01 -4.72
CA VAL A 119 -13.82 -5.46 -6.01
C VAL A 119 -14.54 -4.14 -6.21
N ILE A 120 -13.77 -3.07 -6.36
CA ILE A 120 -14.28 -1.69 -6.50
C ILE A 120 -13.96 -1.20 -7.90
N ASP A 121 -14.95 -0.87 -8.69
CA ASP A 121 -14.76 -0.23 -9.99
C ASP A 121 -14.45 1.25 -9.78
N LEU A 122 -13.28 1.68 -10.28
CA LEU A 122 -12.77 3.05 -10.14
C LEU A 122 -13.09 3.93 -11.37
N LYS A 123 -13.65 3.35 -12.45
CA LYS A 123 -13.96 4.07 -13.70
C LYS A 123 -15.40 4.56 -13.76
N ILE A 124 -16.32 3.90 -13.06
CA ILE A 124 -17.70 4.39 -12.94
C ILE A 124 -17.77 5.60 -12.02
N ASN A 125 -18.75 6.47 -12.21
CA ASN A 125 -18.91 7.67 -11.38
C ASN A 125 -20.30 7.72 -10.76
N PRO A 126 -20.43 7.64 -9.41
CA PRO A 126 -19.35 7.46 -8.43
C PRO A 126 -18.75 6.04 -8.47
N PRO A 127 -17.50 5.85 -8.03
CA PRO A 127 -16.92 4.53 -7.82
C PRO A 127 -17.77 3.66 -6.88
N ALA A 128 -17.84 2.35 -7.16
CA ALA A 128 -18.70 1.44 -6.40
C ALA A 128 -18.12 0.03 -6.25
N VAL A 129 -18.54 -0.66 -5.21
CA VAL A 129 -18.29 -2.11 -5.06
C VAL A 129 -19.13 -2.84 -6.10
N ILE A 130 -18.48 -3.59 -6.99
CA ILE A 130 -19.14 -4.37 -8.06
C ILE A 130 -19.20 -5.86 -7.75
N ALA A 131 -18.37 -6.34 -6.84
CA ALA A 131 -18.40 -7.72 -6.36
C ALA A 131 -17.77 -7.84 -4.96
N THR A 132 -18.19 -8.87 -4.23
CA THR A 132 -17.53 -9.34 -3.01
C THR A 132 -17.31 -10.83 -3.16
N LEU A 133 -16.09 -11.29 -3.00
CA LEU A 133 -15.65 -12.67 -3.17
C LEU A 133 -15.17 -13.21 -1.84
N ASP A 134 -15.20 -14.54 -1.71
CA ASP A 134 -14.57 -15.23 -0.59
C ASP A 134 -13.12 -15.57 -0.96
N ALA A 135 -12.17 -15.13 -0.14
CA ALA A 135 -10.78 -15.57 -0.18
C ALA A 135 -10.57 -16.73 0.80
N GLY A 136 -9.82 -16.55 1.86
CA GLY A 136 -9.68 -17.48 2.97
C GLY A 136 -9.81 -16.74 4.30
N LEU A 137 -9.90 -17.45 5.42
CA LEU A 137 -10.08 -16.85 6.73
C LEU A 137 -8.90 -15.92 7.10
N GLY A 138 -9.25 -14.71 7.51
CA GLY A 138 -8.29 -13.66 7.80
C GLY A 138 -7.66 -13.08 6.54
N ALA A 139 -8.47 -12.84 5.49
CA ALA A 139 -8.01 -12.21 4.24
C ALA A 139 -7.35 -10.85 4.52
N THR A 140 -6.08 -10.68 4.11
CA THR A 140 -5.28 -9.52 4.46
C THR A 140 -4.42 -9.05 3.27
N GLY A 141 -3.10 -9.14 3.32
CA GLY A 141 -2.23 -8.60 2.27
C GLY A 141 -2.62 -9.08 0.87
N THR A 142 -2.85 -8.12 -0.02
CA THR A 142 -3.40 -8.33 -1.36
C THR A 142 -2.47 -7.73 -2.41
N ALA A 143 -2.24 -8.43 -3.52
CA ALA A 143 -1.47 -7.91 -4.65
C ALA A 143 -2.07 -8.35 -5.98
N ILE A 144 -1.96 -7.46 -6.99
CA ILE A 144 -2.24 -7.74 -8.39
C ILE A 144 -0.90 -7.81 -9.13
N ASN A 145 -0.73 -8.79 -10.02
CA ASN A 145 0.49 -8.90 -10.81
C ASN A 145 0.63 -7.74 -11.80
N PRO A 146 1.84 -7.43 -12.30
CA PRO A 146 2.08 -6.32 -13.22
C PRO A 146 1.26 -6.39 -14.51
N ALA A 147 0.89 -7.59 -14.96
CA ALA A 147 0.06 -7.79 -16.15
C ALA A 147 -1.45 -7.53 -15.89
N GLY A 148 -1.87 -7.34 -14.64
CA GLY A 148 -3.29 -7.16 -14.29
C GLY A 148 -4.15 -8.42 -14.48
N THR A 149 -3.55 -9.60 -14.58
CA THR A 149 -4.23 -10.87 -14.91
C THR A 149 -4.35 -11.84 -13.74
N LEU A 150 -3.67 -11.56 -12.63
CA LEU A 150 -3.63 -12.43 -11.44
C LEU A 150 -3.65 -11.59 -10.17
N ALA A 151 -4.45 -12.02 -9.19
CA ALA A 151 -4.43 -11.47 -7.84
C ALA A 151 -4.15 -12.56 -6.81
N LEU A 152 -3.41 -12.20 -5.77
CA LEU A 152 -3.12 -13.04 -4.62
C LEU A 152 -3.61 -12.35 -3.35
N VAL A 153 -4.16 -13.14 -2.43
CA VAL A 153 -4.63 -12.68 -1.11
C VAL A 153 -4.07 -13.60 -0.03
N ALA A 154 -3.29 -13.04 0.88
CA ALA A 154 -2.83 -13.76 2.06
C ALA A 154 -3.99 -14.00 3.03
N ASN A 155 -4.13 -15.20 3.56
CA ASN A 155 -5.19 -15.61 4.49
C ASN A 155 -4.56 -15.91 5.85
N TRP A 156 -4.45 -14.90 6.67
CA TRP A 156 -3.65 -14.90 7.89
C TRP A 156 -4.07 -15.96 8.90
N ARG A 157 -5.40 -16.22 9.02
CA ARG A 157 -5.96 -17.18 9.98
C ARG A 157 -6.14 -18.59 9.41
N GLU A 158 -5.96 -18.74 8.10
CA GLU A 158 -6.08 -20.03 7.42
C GLU A 158 -4.72 -20.67 7.09
N GLY A 159 -3.64 -19.88 7.06
CA GLY A 159 -2.30 -20.36 6.68
C GLY A 159 -2.13 -20.57 5.17
N THR A 160 -2.92 -19.88 4.35
CA THR A 160 -2.96 -20.05 2.89
C THR A 160 -2.80 -18.74 2.13
N VAL A 161 -2.59 -18.80 0.82
CA VAL A 161 -2.70 -17.69 -0.13
C VAL A 161 -3.71 -18.05 -1.19
N SER A 162 -4.80 -17.30 -1.30
CA SER A 162 -5.79 -17.47 -2.38
C SER A 162 -5.27 -16.92 -3.69
N VAL A 163 -5.56 -17.60 -4.78
CA VAL A 163 -5.19 -17.24 -6.16
C VAL A 163 -6.47 -16.93 -6.94
N PHE A 164 -6.50 -15.77 -7.62
CA PHE A 164 -7.60 -15.36 -8.49
C PHE A 164 -7.04 -14.98 -9.87
N THR A 165 -7.64 -15.47 -10.94
CA THR A 165 -7.44 -14.93 -12.29
C THR A 165 -8.31 -13.72 -12.51
N ILE A 166 -7.82 -12.77 -13.31
CA ILE A 166 -8.47 -11.49 -13.61
C ILE A 166 -8.72 -11.39 -15.11
N SER A 167 -9.95 -10.99 -15.48
CA SER A 167 -10.33 -10.66 -16.84
C SER A 167 -11.19 -9.37 -16.80
N GLY A 168 -10.61 -8.25 -17.23
CA GLY A 168 -11.18 -6.91 -16.96
C GLY A 168 -11.23 -6.65 -15.46
N ASN A 169 -12.42 -6.36 -14.90
CA ASN A 169 -12.64 -6.20 -13.47
C ASN A 169 -13.30 -7.43 -12.81
N LYS A 170 -13.37 -8.56 -13.52
CA LYS A 170 -13.92 -9.83 -13.01
C LYS A 170 -12.80 -10.73 -12.50
N LEU A 171 -12.90 -11.14 -11.23
CA LEU A 171 -12.03 -12.12 -10.60
C LEU A 171 -12.71 -13.50 -10.58
N THR A 172 -11.89 -14.53 -10.79
CA THR A 172 -12.34 -15.94 -10.70
C THR A 172 -11.34 -16.71 -9.84
N ALA A 173 -11.80 -17.41 -8.81
CA ALA A 173 -10.95 -18.23 -7.95
C ALA A 173 -10.24 -19.32 -8.78
N ALA A 174 -8.92 -19.43 -8.61
CA ALA A 174 -8.04 -20.34 -9.35
C ALA A 174 -7.27 -21.33 -8.46
N GLY A 175 -7.51 -21.29 -7.15
CA GLY A 175 -6.91 -22.20 -6.18
C GLY A 175 -6.34 -21.49 -4.95
N LYS A 176 -5.60 -22.26 -4.16
CA LYS A 176 -4.90 -21.78 -2.95
C LYS A 176 -3.53 -22.43 -2.83
N ILE A 177 -2.59 -21.68 -2.29
CA ILE A 177 -1.31 -22.19 -1.80
C ILE A 177 -1.47 -22.47 -0.30
N ASP A 178 -1.28 -23.69 0.11
CA ASP A 178 -1.36 -24.11 1.52
C ASP A 178 0.05 -24.31 2.08
N PHE A 179 0.35 -23.62 3.19
CA PHE A 179 1.64 -23.76 3.89
C PHE A 179 1.64 -24.90 4.92
N GLY A 180 0.52 -25.63 5.07
CA GLY A 180 0.39 -26.83 5.91
C GLY A 180 0.20 -26.54 7.41
N ASP A 181 0.19 -25.27 7.82
CA ASP A 181 -0.05 -24.85 9.20
C ASP A 181 -0.87 -23.56 9.23
N PRO A 182 -2.10 -23.56 9.74
CA PRO A 182 -2.89 -22.34 9.93
C PRO A 182 -2.20 -21.27 10.76
N LYS A 183 -1.27 -21.65 11.65
CA LYS A 183 -0.49 -20.74 12.47
C LYS A 183 0.69 -20.10 11.73
N SER A 184 0.97 -20.51 10.48
CA SER A 184 2.06 -19.90 9.70
C SER A 184 1.85 -18.41 9.46
N GLY A 185 0.61 -17.94 9.48
CA GLY A 185 0.26 -16.52 9.45
C GLY A 185 0.72 -15.78 8.19
N PRO A 186 0.33 -16.18 6.96
CA PRO A 186 0.61 -15.39 5.77
C PRO A 186 0.02 -13.99 5.93
N ALA A 187 0.88 -12.96 5.91
CA ALA A 187 0.49 -11.59 6.22
C ALA A 187 0.45 -10.70 4.97
N SER A 188 1.49 -10.74 4.15
CA SER A 188 1.58 -9.90 2.95
C SER A 188 2.14 -10.67 1.76
N VAL A 189 1.77 -10.23 0.56
CA VAL A 189 2.23 -10.80 -0.72
C VAL A 189 2.73 -9.68 -1.64
N ALA A 190 3.82 -9.92 -2.39
CA ALA A 190 4.33 -8.96 -3.36
C ALA A 190 4.92 -9.69 -4.57
N PHE A 191 4.48 -9.31 -5.77
CA PHE A 191 5.04 -9.79 -7.03
C PHE A 191 6.34 -9.06 -7.37
N THR A 192 7.25 -9.76 -8.04
CA THR A 192 8.34 -9.10 -8.78
C THR A 192 7.79 -8.42 -10.05
N PRO A 193 8.45 -7.36 -10.58
CA PRO A 193 7.97 -6.65 -11.78
C PRO A 193 7.86 -7.52 -13.05
N ASP A 194 8.59 -8.63 -13.12
CA ASP A 194 8.45 -9.60 -14.22
C ASP A 194 7.25 -10.56 -14.02
N GLY A 195 6.55 -10.46 -12.88
CA GLY A 195 5.40 -11.27 -12.52
C GLY A 195 5.70 -12.74 -12.23
N LYS A 196 6.98 -13.16 -12.19
CA LYS A 196 7.36 -14.59 -12.11
C LYS A 196 7.64 -15.09 -10.70
N THR A 197 7.87 -14.18 -9.76
CA THR A 197 8.17 -14.53 -8.38
C THR A 197 7.25 -13.75 -7.44
N VAL A 198 6.84 -14.38 -6.34
CA VAL A 198 6.11 -13.74 -5.26
C VAL A 198 6.82 -13.99 -3.95
N LEU A 199 6.96 -12.96 -3.16
CA LEU A 199 7.37 -13.06 -1.76
C LEU A 199 6.14 -13.01 -0.87
N VAL A 200 6.07 -13.92 0.10
CA VAL A 200 4.98 -14.00 1.09
C VAL A 200 5.59 -13.94 2.48
N THR A 201 5.28 -12.88 3.23
CA THR A 201 5.64 -12.83 4.65
C THR A 201 4.70 -13.70 5.47
N ARG A 202 5.24 -14.41 6.44
CA ARG A 202 4.53 -15.32 7.34
C ARG A 202 4.91 -14.94 8.77
N ASP A 203 4.07 -14.14 9.42
CA ASP A 203 4.41 -13.57 10.72
C ASP A 203 4.35 -14.59 11.86
N GLY A 204 3.56 -15.65 11.69
CA GLY A 204 3.35 -16.66 12.71
C GLY A 204 4.53 -17.65 12.86
N ASP A 205 5.19 -18.00 11.78
CA ASP A 205 6.36 -18.90 11.78
C ASP A 205 7.68 -18.22 11.37
N HIS A 206 7.67 -16.88 11.27
CA HIS A 206 8.83 -16.02 11.02
C HIS A 206 9.58 -16.29 9.72
N ARG A 207 8.84 -16.64 8.66
CA ARG A 207 9.39 -16.98 7.34
C ARG A 207 8.95 -15.98 6.27
N ILE A 208 9.72 -15.91 5.21
CA ILE A 208 9.37 -15.24 3.96
C ILE A 208 9.44 -16.31 2.87
N SER A 209 8.27 -16.83 2.47
CA SER A 209 8.16 -17.85 1.42
C SER A 209 8.35 -17.27 0.03
N ILE A 210 8.87 -18.08 -0.87
CA ILE A 210 9.10 -17.74 -2.27
C ILE A 210 8.16 -18.60 -3.12
N LEU A 211 7.22 -17.98 -3.84
CA LEU A 211 6.38 -18.66 -4.81
C LEU A 211 6.88 -18.38 -6.22
N SER A 212 6.70 -19.35 -7.13
CA SER A 212 6.90 -19.18 -8.57
C SER A 212 5.56 -19.03 -9.28
N VAL A 213 5.56 -18.24 -10.36
CA VAL A 213 4.37 -17.95 -11.17
C VAL A 213 4.69 -18.29 -12.62
N ASP A 214 3.83 -19.12 -13.23
CA ASP A 214 3.87 -19.45 -14.66
C ASP A 214 2.44 -19.33 -15.22
N GLY A 215 2.17 -18.21 -15.92
CA GLY A 215 0.82 -17.85 -16.34
C GLY A 215 -0.11 -17.66 -15.12
N SER A 216 -1.16 -18.47 -15.02
CA SER A 216 -2.07 -18.52 -13.87
C SER A 216 -1.68 -19.54 -12.80
N ASN A 217 -0.64 -20.32 -13.05
CA ASN A 217 -0.19 -21.34 -12.10
C ASN A 217 0.78 -20.72 -11.09
N VAL A 218 0.40 -20.75 -9.82
CA VAL A 218 1.22 -20.32 -8.68
C VAL A 218 1.65 -21.53 -7.89
N THR A 219 2.94 -21.66 -7.59
CA THR A 219 3.49 -22.84 -6.91
C THR A 219 4.41 -22.42 -5.76
N ASP A 220 4.23 -23.04 -4.60
CA ASP A 220 5.18 -22.91 -3.49
C ASP A 220 6.48 -23.66 -3.82
N THR A 221 7.57 -22.91 -3.95
CA THR A 221 8.90 -23.48 -4.24
C THR A 221 9.49 -24.24 -3.06
N LYS A 222 8.84 -24.25 -1.90
CA LYS A 222 9.33 -24.76 -0.62
C LYS A 222 10.61 -24.07 -0.12
N ARG A 223 11.03 -23.00 -0.80
CA ARG A 223 12.13 -22.15 -0.36
C ARG A 223 11.59 -20.98 0.46
N PHE A 224 12.34 -20.61 1.48
CA PHE A 224 12.01 -19.46 2.32
C PHE A 224 13.28 -18.78 2.84
N MET A 225 13.12 -17.54 3.29
CA MET A 225 14.12 -16.78 4.02
C MET A 225 13.64 -16.58 5.46
N THR A 226 14.60 -16.33 6.36
CA THR A 226 14.35 -15.92 7.75
C THR A 226 15.13 -14.64 7.99
N GLY A 227 14.48 -13.56 8.39
CA GLY A 227 15.13 -12.25 8.45
C GLY A 227 14.80 -11.42 9.66
N GLY A 228 13.92 -11.90 10.52
CA GLY A 228 13.49 -11.16 11.70
C GLY A 228 12.32 -11.82 12.40
N TYR A 229 11.93 -11.25 13.53
CA TYR A 229 10.79 -11.70 14.29
C TYR A 229 9.51 -11.04 13.76
N ARG A 230 8.53 -11.84 13.31
CA ARG A 230 7.27 -11.42 12.73
C ARG A 230 7.47 -10.55 11.46
N PRO A 231 8.00 -11.11 10.35
CA PRO A 231 8.03 -10.42 9.07
C PRO A 231 6.58 -10.15 8.62
N TYR A 232 6.26 -8.89 8.35
CA TYR A 232 4.89 -8.43 8.23
C TYR A 232 4.61 -7.81 6.85
N ALA A 233 5.08 -6.60 6.61
CA ALA A 233 4.96 -5.96 5.32
C ALA A 233 6.07 -6.39 4.35
N VAL A 234 5.76 -6.57 3.07
CA VAL A 234 6.73 -6.79 2.00
C VAL A 234 6.45 -5.86 0.82
N GLN A 235 7.51 -5.27 0.27
CA GLN A 235 7.47 -4.50 -0.97
C GLN A 235 8.61 -4.92 -1.88
N VAL A 236 8.34 -5.02 -3.17
CA VAL A 236 9.35 -5.21 -4.22
C VAL A 236 9.59 -3.85 -4.88
N SER A 237 10.85 -3.49 -5.09
CA SER A 237 11.25 -2.30 -5.83
C SER A 237 10.69 -2.35 -7.26
N PRO A 238 10.14 -1.25 -7.80
CA PRO A 238 9.69 -1.21 -9.20
C PRO A 238 10.82 -1.51 -10.20
N ARG A 239 12.10 -1.37 -9.79
CA ARG A 239 13.26 -1.78 -10.59
C ARG A 239 13.51 -3.29 -10.60
N GLY A 240 12.85 -4.06 -9.73
CA GLY A 240 13.01 -5.51 -9.61
C GLY A 240 14.40 -5.96 -9.14
N ASP A 241 15.16 -5.06 -8.53
CA ASP A 241 16.51 -5.35 -8.04
C ASP A 241 16.50 -5.83 -6.60
N ILE A 242 15.62 -5.25 -5.76
CA ILE A 242 15.49 -5.60 -4.36
C ILE A 242 14.03 -5.74 -3.93
N ALA A 243 13.83 -6.40 -2.81
CA ALA A 243 12.63 -6.29 -2.00
C ALA A 243 13.00 -5.86 -0.58
N VAL A 244 12.02 -5.33 0.15
CA VAL A 244 12.18 -4.97 1.56
C VAL A 244 11.09 -5.62 2.41
N ILE A 245 11.47 -6.02 3.63
CA ILE A 245 10.60 -6.68 4.59
C ILE A 245 10.61 -5.87 5.89
N GLY A 246 9.46 -5.39 6.30
CA GLY A 246 9.28 -4.79 7.63
C GLY A 246 8.96 -5.85 8.67
N ASN A 247 9.63 -5.79 9.82
CA ASN A 247 9.41 -6.70 10.94
C ASN A 247 8.70 -5.97 12.07
N GLN A 248 7.68 -6.59 12.67
CA GLN A 248 6.95 -5.99 13.80
C GLN A 248 7.64 -6.24 15.14
N GLY A 249 8.32 -7.35 15.30
CA GLY A 249 8.84 -7.73 16.63
C GLY A 249 7.73 -8.13 17.60
N ALA A 250 8.04 -8.03 18.89
CA ALA A 250 7.12 -8.37 19.98
C ALA A 250 6.22 -7.19 20.43
N ASN A 251 6.38 -6.01 19.86
CA ASN A 251 5.72 -4.76 20.31
C ASN A 251 6.10 -4.39 21.76
N ALA A 252 7.37 -4.63 22.10
CA ALA A 252 7.90 -4.41 23.46
C ALA A 252 8.85 -3.19 23.55
N GLY A 253 8.86 -2.34 22.51
CA GLY A 253 9.71 -1.15 22.46
C GLY A 253 11.04 -1.34 21.72
N ASP A 254 11.32 -2.56 21.23
CA ASP A 254 12.55 -2.83 20.50
C ASP A 254 12.55 -2.18 19.11
N ILE A 255 13.71 -1.74 18.67
CA ILE A 255 13.93 -1.28 17.27
C ILE A 255 13.93 -2.51 16.37
N MET A 256 13.07 -2.49 15.33
CA MET A 256 12.92 -3.59 14.41
C MET A 256 13.61 -3.30 13.08
N PRO A 257 14.30 -4.30 12.49
CA PRO A 257 14.96 -4.12 11.20
C PRO A 257 13.96 -4.11 10.05
N VAL A 258 14.29 -3.31 9.03
CA VAL A 258 13.83 -3.52 7.66
C VAL A 258 14.91 -4.35 6.94
N ASN A 259 14.55 -5.56 6.51
CA ASN A 259 15.46 -6.42 5.76
C ASN A 259 15.46 -6.04 4.28
N VAL A 260 16.64 -6.08 3.65
CA VAL A 260 16.81 -5.89 2.21
C VAL A 260 17.10 -7.25 1.56
N VAL A 261 16.28 -7.62 0.60
CA VAL A 261 16.38 -8.85 -0.17
C VAL A 261 17.00 -8.53 -1.53
N ASP A 262 18.11 -9.17 -1.88
CA ASP A 262 18.65 -9.16 -3.25
C ASP A 262 17.82 -10.09 -4.14
N LEU A 263 17.25 -9.56 -5.22
CA LEU A 263 16.46 -10.29 -6.21
C LEU A 263 17.25 -10.61 -7.50
N LYS A 264 18.43 -10.00 -7.71
CA LYS A 264 19.27 -10.19 -8.92
C LYS A 264 20.24 -11.36 -8.81
N GLY A 265 20.43 -11.89 -7.61
CA GLY A 265 21.27 -13.06 -7.38
C GLY A 265 20.66 -14.35 -7.96
N LYS A 266 21.34 -15.48 -7.77
CA LYS A 266 20.85 -16.81 -8.22
C LYS A 266 19.47 -17.15 -7.62
N ALA A 267 19.15 -16.55 -6.49
CA ALA A 267 17.88 -16.72 -5.77
C ALA A 267 17.71 -15.60 -4.77
N PRO A 268 16.46 -15.20 -4.45
CA PRO A 268 16.17 -14.22 -3.43
C PRO A 268 16.85 -14.57 -2.10
N ARG A 269 17.54 -13.60 -1.50
CA ARG A 269 18.17 -13.74 -0.17
C ARG A 269 18.26 -12.38 0.53
N ILE A 270 18.18 -12.38 1.84
CA ILE A 270 18.45 -11.20 2.66
C ILE A 270 19.95 -10.92 2.65
N VAL A 271 20.32 -9.69 2.32
CA VAL A 271 21.74 -9.28 2.18
C VAL A 271 22.12 -8.11 3.09
N SER A 272 21.13 -7.36 3.59
CA SER A 272 21.33 -6.20 4.45
C SER A 272 20.13 -5.96 5.33
N THR A 273 20.32 -5.15 6.37
CA THR A 273 19.26 -4.65 7.26
C THR A 273 19.51 -3.20 7.60
N VAL A 274 18.44 -2.44 7.85
CA VAL A 274 18.52 -1.08 8.39
C VAL A 274 17.53 -0.91 9.54
N ASP A 275 17.90 -0.08 10.50
CA ASP A 275 17.01 0.29 11.58
C ASP A 275 16.04 1.37 11.10
N ALA A 276 14.76 1.18 11.34
CA ALA A 276 13.73 2.13 10.94
C ALA A 276 12.85 2.61 12.11
N GLY A 277 12.89 1.94 13.25
CA GLY A 277 12.11 2.29 14.44
C GLY A 277 11.37 1.11 15.04
N GLN A 278 10.48 1.39 16.01
CA GLN A 278 9.70 0.38 16.70
C GLN A 278 8.48 -0.05 15.86
N TYR A 279 8.27 -1.35 15.74
CA TYR A 279 7.04 -1.95 15.21
C TYR A 279 6.71 -1.44 13.79
N ILE A 280 7.36 -2.02 12.78
CA ILE A 280 7.23 -1.57 11.38
C ILE A 280 5.91 -2.05 10.79
N GLU A 281 5.09 -1.11 10.31
CA GLU A 281 3.79 -1.36 9.68
C GLU A 281 3.85 -1.22 8.16
N GLY A 282 3.90 -0.01 7.66
CA GLY A 282 3.80 0.30 6.24
C GLY A 282 5.14 0.46 5.55
N LEU A 283 5.19 0.02 4.30
CA LEU A 283 6.33 0.19 3.38
C LEU A 283 5.82 0.64 2.01
N ALA A 284 6.49 1.59 1.36
CA ALA A 284 6.23 1.94 -0.03
C ALA A 284 7.48 2.46 -0.71
N PHE A 285 7.82 1.93 -1.89
CA PHE A 285 8.79 2.55 -2.79
C PHE A 285 8.16 3.72 -3.54
N SER A 286 8.97 4.74 -3.87
CA SER A 286 8.61 5.70 -4.91
C SER A 286 8.54 5.01 -6.27
N ASP A 287 7.78 5.56 -7.23
CA ASP A 287 7.58 4.94 -8.56
C ASP A 287 8.89 4.73 -9.34
N ASP A 288 9.89 5.57 -9.11
CA ASP A 288 11.23 5.45 -9.70
C ASP A 288 12.15 4.48 -8.93
N GLY A 289 11.71 3.97 -7.78
CA GLY A 289 12.47 3.08 -6.91
C GLY A 289 13.67 3.74 -6.21
N ASN A 290 13.80 5.07 -6.26
CA ASN A 290 14.93 5.78 -5.65
C ASN A 290 14.77 5.99 -4.14
N TYR A 291 13.53 5.90 -3.64
CA TYR A 291 13.21 6.13 -2.24
C TYR A 291 12.32 5.03 -1.69
N LEU A 292 12.48 4.76 -0.41
CA LEU A 292 11.61 3.87 0.38
C LEU A 292 11.05 4.67 1.57
N ALA A 293 9.74 4.72 1.67
CA ALA A 293 9.03 5.19 2.86
C ALA A 293 8.73 4.02 3.80
N VAL A 294 8.95 4.21 5.09
CA VAL A 294 8.74 3.24 6.15
C VAL A 294 7.89 3.89 7.24
N ILE A 295 6.92 3.17 7.77
CA ILE A 295 6.04 3.59 8.86
C ILE A 295 6.32 2.77 10.10
N PRO A 296 7.19 3.21 11.01
CA PRO A 296 7.25 2.66 12.35
C PRO A 296 6.16 3.26 13.23
N GLN A 297 5.49 2.43 14.04
CA GLN A 297 4.48 2.92 14.98
C GLN A 297 5.08 3.75 16.13
N ASN A 298 6.38 3.59 16.39
CA ASN A 298 7.13 4.36 17.38
C ASN A 298 6.54 4.29 18.80
N GLY A 299 5.87 3.19 19.15
CA GLY A 299 5.19 3.04 20.42
C GLY A 299 3.88 3.80 20.57
N SER A 300 3.40 4.50 19.54
CA SER A 300 2.14 5.27 19.59
C SER A 300 0.89 4.39 19.63
N ASN A 301 1.04 3.09 19.45
CA ASN A 301 0.03 2.06 19.62
C ASN A 301 0.05 1.42 21.02
N LEU A 302 0.98 1.79 21.88
CA LEU A 302 1.11 1.27 23.25
C LEU A 302 0.21 2.04 24.23
N ALA A 303 -0.01 1.50 25.43
CA ALA A 303 -0.67 2.22 26.50
C ALA A 303 0.17 3.44 26.93
N PRO A 304 -0.45 4.58 27.30
CA PRO A 304 0.29 5.76 27.79
C PRO A 304 1.20 5.49 29.01
N SER A 305 0.90 4.46 29.78
CA SER A 305 1.72 4.02 30.92
C SER A 305 2.91 3.14 30.54
N HIS A 306 3.01 2.73 29.27
CA HIS A 306 4.11 1.88 28.81
C HIS A 306 5.41 2.67 28.72
N PRO A 307 6.58 2.13 29.17
CA PRO A 307 7.85 2.87 29.22
C PRO A 307 8.34 3.35 27.83
N PHE A 308 7.92 2.70 26.76
CA PHE A 308 8.28 3.06 25.37
C PHE A 308 7.12 3.70 24.58
N TYR A 309 6.10 4.20 25.28
CA TYR A 309 5.02 4.94 24.65
C TYR A 309 5.52 6.29 24.10
N ASN A 310 5.02 6.64 22.92
CA ASN A 310 5.10 7.97 22.34
C ASN A 310 3.71 8.41 21.88
N ASP A 311 3.46 9.72 21.85
CA ASP A 311 2.18 10.30 21.41
C ASP A 311 2.08 10.47 19.88
N HIS A 312 3.04 9.96 19.13
CA HIS A 312 3.12 10.08 17.68
C HIS A 312 3.84 8.86 17.06
N GLY A 313 3.43 8.53 15.84
CA GLY A 313 4.19 7.66 14.97
C GLY A 313 5.19 8.42 14.10
N LEU A 314 5.88 7.71 13.23
CA LEU A 314 6.88 8.30 12.34
C LEU A 314 6.62 7.90 10.88
N LEU A 315 6.99 8.78 9.97
CA LEU A 315 7.29 8.47 8.58
C LEU A 315 8.79 8.67 8.39
N VAL A 316 9.48 7.61 7.98
CA VAL A 316 10.93 7.61 7.72
C VAL A 316 11.16 7.38 6.24
N VAL A 317 12.05 8.16 5.61
CA VAL A 317 12.41 7.98 4.19
C VAL A 317 13.88 7.59 4.08
N PHE A 318 14.15 6.59 3.25
CA PHE A 318 15.47 6.13 2.88
C PHE A 318 15.70 6.38 1.38
N SER A 319 16.92 6.77 1.00
CA SER A 319 17.37 6.64 -0.39
C SER A 319 17.82 5.21 -0.66
N VAL A 320 17.62 4.76 -1.90
CA VAL A 320 17.87 3.38 -2.35
C VAL A 320 18.98 3.39 -3.39
N ASN A 321 20.09 2.74 -3.09
CA ASN A 321 21.21 2.54 -4.01
C ASN A 321 21.63 1.06 -4.04
N GLY A 322 21.12 0.31 -5.02
CA GLY A 322 21.24 -1.14 -5.05
C GLY A 322 20.66 -1.76 -3.77
N THR A 323 21.45 -2.51 -3.02
CA THR A 323 21.03 -3.15 -1.75
C THR A 323 21.29 -2.26 -0.52
N THR A 324 21.74 -1.03 -0.71
CA THR A 324 22.01 -0.08 0.37
C THR A 324 20.85 0.89 0.55
N LEU A 325 20.31 0.95 1.76
CA LEU A 325 19.35 1.96 2.19
C LEU A 325 20.03 2.98 3.09
N THR A 326 19.90 4.26 2.78
CA THR A 326 20.46 5.35 3.58
C THR A 326 19.33 6.25 4.08
N LYS A 327 19.18 6.42 5.38
CA LYS A 327 18.15 7.28 5.97
C LYS A 327 18.36 8.73 5.54
N MET A 328 17.31 9.31 4.94
CA MET A 328 17.27 10.71 4.49
C MET A 328 16.70 11.63 5.56
N GLY A 329 15.70 11.15 6.29
CA GLY A 329 15.03 11.92 7.33
C GLY A 329 13.80 11.21 7.85
N GLU A 330 13.18 11.84 8.85
CA GLU A 330 11.93 11.41 9.42
C GLU A 330 11.04 12.59 9.79
N VAL A 331 9.75 12.36 9.89
CA VAL A 331 8.79 13.35 10.37
C VAL A 331 7.75 12.68 11.26
N LYS A 332 7.32 13.39 12.30
CA LYS A 332 6.24 12.96 13.19
C LYS A 332 4.90 12.97 12.45
N ILE A 333 4.15 11.90 12.61
CA ILE A 333 2.76 11.77 12.11
C ILE A 333 1.86 11.36 13.26
N GLY A 334 0.56 11.21 13.02
CA GLY A 334 -0.39 10.88 14.08
C GLY A 334 -0.18 9.50 14.71
N GLN A 335 -1.05 9.16 15.66
CA GLN A 335 -0.94 7.93 16.45
C GLN A 335 -1.43 6.70 15.68
N TRP A 336 -0.84 5.54 16.02
CA TRP A 336 -1.12 4.23 15.43
C TRP A 336 -1.08 4.29 13.90
N PRO A 337 0.03 4.75 13.32
CA PRO A 337 0.14 4.88 11.89
C PRO A 337 0.14 3.50 11.22
N GLN A 338 -0.35 3.47 9.98
CA GLN A 338 -0.54 2.24 9.21
C GLN A 338 0.24 2.29 7.89
N GLY A 339 -0.44 2.57 6.80
CA GLY A 339 0.11 2.56 5.46
C GLY A 339 0.67 3.91 5.01
N VAL A 340 1.39 3.86 3.88
CA VAL A 340 1.93 5.03 3.19
C VAL A 340 1.84 4.83 1.69
N ALA A 341 1.61 5.91 0.95
CA ALA A 341 1.60 5.93 -0.51
C ALA A 341 2.33 7.18 -1.03
N TRP A 342 3.06 7.03 -2.14
CA TRP A 342 3.74 8.10 -2.85
C TRP A 342 2.90 8.67 -3.98
N SER A 343 3.01 9.98 -4.21
CA SER A 343 2.64 10.56 -5.50
C SER A 343 3.64 10.10 -6.57
N ARG A 344 3.16 10.01 -7.80
CA ARG A 344 3.95 9.56 -8.96
C ARG A 344 5.22 10.38 -9.19
N ASP A 345 5.16 11.66 -8.90
CA ASP A 345 6.31 12.57 -9.01
C ASP A 345 7.29 12.47 -7.83
N GLY A 346 7.01 11.62 -6.84
CA GLY A 346 7.84 11.40 -5.66
C GLY A 346 7.89 12.58 -4.69
N LYS A 347 6.98 13.58 -4.82
CA LYS A 347 7.04 14.81 -4.01
C LYS A 347 6.05 14.87 -2.87
N THR A 348 5.03 14.02 -2.89
CA THR A 348 3.99 13.97 -1.86
C THR A 348 3.82 12.54 -1.36
N LEU A 349 3.67 12.39 -0.05
CA LEU A 349 3.29 11.15 0.59
C LEU A 349 1.97 11.34 1.34
N LEU A 350 1.15 10.29 1.34
CA LEU A 350 0.03 10.15 2.25
C LEU A 350 0.39 9.09 3.29
N ALA A 351 0.41 9.46 4.56
CA ALA A 351 0.70 8.55 5.68
C ALA A 351 -0.52 8.44 6.59
N GLN A 352 -1.02 7.22 6.77
CA GLN A 352 -2.23 6.93 7.55
C GLN A 352 -1.98 7.05 9.05
N SER A 353 -2.93 7.63 9.78
CA SER A 353 -2.96 7.71 11.25
C SER A 353 -4.33 7.28 11.74
N MET A 354 -4.41 6.05 12.26
CA MET A 354 -5.68 5.42 12.58
C MET A 354 -6.46 6.17 13.65
N VAL A 355 -5.79 6.59 14.73
CA VAL A 355 -6.43 7.31 15.86
C VAL A 355 -6.98 8.67 15.41
N ASP A 356 -6.33 9.32 14.45
CA ASP A 356 -6.71 10.65 13.98
C ASP A 356 -7.82 10.62 12.92
N ASN A 357 -8.21 9.43 12.43
CA ASN A 357 -9.09 9.26 11.28
C ASN A 357 -8.63 10.13 10.10
N ALA A 358 -7.34 10.09 9.81
CA ALA A 358 -6.72 10.98 8.82
C ALA A 358 -5.48 10.38 8.17
N LEU A 359 -5.15 10.92 7.01
CA LEU A 359 -3.86 10.73 6.36
C LEU A 359 -3.10 12.06 6.41
N ALA A 360 -1.89 12.05 6.96
CA ALA A 360 -0.99 13.19 6.88
C ALA A 360 -0.53 13.39 5.43
N ILE A 361 -0.57 14.63 4.95
CA ILE A 361 0.03 15.03 3.67
C ILE A 361 1.45 15.47 3.99
N VAL A 362 2.44 14.77 3.46
CA VAL A 362 3.85 15.07 3.67
C VAL A 362 4.48 15.44 2.34
N SER A 363 5.10 16.62 2.26
CA SER A 363 5.92 17.01 1.13
C SER A 363 7.36 16.50 1.28
N PHE A 364 7.96 16.10 0.17
CA PHE A 364 9.35 15.67 0.08
C PHE A 364 10.04 16.33 -1.12
N ASP A 365 11.15 17.01 -0.89
CA ASP A 365 11.91 17.72 -1.91
C ASP A 365 13.22 17.00 -2.32
N GLY A 366 13.36 15.73 -1.95
CA GLY A 366 14.59 14.94 -2.13
C GLY A 366 15.59 15.08 -0.97
N LYS A 367 15.29 15.90 0.05
CA LYS A 367 16.15 16.13 1.23
C LYS A 367 15.36 16.21 2.53
N SER A 368 14.23 16.91 2.51
CA SER A 368 13.46 17.27 3.69
C SER A 368 12.02 16.77 3.60
N LEU A 369 11.47 16.36 4.74
CA LEU A 369 10.09 15.94 4.91
C LEU A 369 9.35 17.00 5.73
N ASN A 370 8.17 17.45 5.26
CA ASN A 370 7.34 18.40 5.98
C ASN A 370 5.87 17.99 5.93
N VAL A 371 5.21 17.93 7.08
CA VAL A 371 3.75 17.77 7.13
C VAL A 371 3.10 19.08 6.69
N THR A 372 2.35 19.05 5.60
CA THR A 372 1.73 20.24 4.98
C THR A 372 0.22 20.30 5.17
N GLY A 373 -0.39 19.21 5.65
CA GLY A 373 -1.84 19.12 5.85
C GLY A 373 -2.29 17.71 6.16
N GLN A 374 -3.58 17.48 6.04
CA GLN A 374 -4.17 16.15 6.23
C GLN A 374 -5.41 15.96 5.36
N VAL A 375 -5.70 14.70 5.02
CA VAL A 375 -6.96 14.24 4.44
C VAL A 375 -7.75 13.52 5.54
N LYS A 376 -8.94 14.00 5.89
CA LYS A 376 -9.84 13.33 6.83
C LYS A 376 -10.62 12.23 6.11
N VAL A 377 -10.87 11.13 6.82
CA VAL A 377 -11.63 9.96 6.33
C VAL A 377 -12.62 9.50 7.41
N THR A 378 -13.61 8.72 7.01
CA THR A 378 -14.53 8.07 7.95
C THR A 378 -13.98 6.73 8.39
N GLY A 379 -13.78 6.55 9.71
CA GLY A 379 -13.09 5.40 10.30
C GLY A 379 -11.57 5.56 10.33
N GLY A 380 -10.88 4.65 11.02
CA GLY A 380 -9.42 4.66 11.13
C GLY A 380 -8.75 4.12 9.86
N PRO A 381 -7.94 4.91 9.14
CA PRO A 381 -7.29 4.42 7.92
C PRO A 381 -6.30 3.29 8.25
N ALA A 382 -6.47 2.13 7.58
CA ALA A 382 -5.89 0.84 7.92
C ALA A 382 -5.08 0.18 6.80
N GLY A 383 -5.16 0.71 5.58
CA GLY A 383 -4.36 0.26 4.45
C GLY A 383 -4.50 1.21 3.27
N ILE A 384 -3.44 1.41 2.51
CA ILE A 384 -3.44 2.33 1.37
C ILE A 384 -2.52 1.82 0.26
N ARG A 385 -2.98 1.96 -0.99
CA ARG A 385 -2.17 1.73 -2.20
C ARG A 385 -2.51 2.70 -3.32
N THR A 386 -1.53 2.94 -4.16
CA THR A 386 -1.66 3.42 -5.53
C THR A 386 -1.46 2.26 -6.50
N ALA A 387 -1.75 2.44 -7.79
CA ALA A 387 -1.38 1.46 -8.80
C ALA A 387 0.14 1.26 -8.83
N GLY A 388 0.61 0.01 -8.76
CA GLY A 388 2.01 -0.34 -9.01
C GLY A 388 2.31 -0.25 -10.51
N ARG A 389 3.54 0.11 -10.86
CA ARG A 389 4.04 0.11 -12.24
C ARG A 389 5.20 -0.85 -12.42
#